data_dd4a6af01e7e7bac6c33e29feb873ccd
#
_entry.id   dd4a6af01e7e7bac6c33e29feb873ccd
#
_cell.length_a   1.000
_cell.length_b   1.000
_cell.length_c   1.000
_cell.angle_alpha   90.00
_cell.angle_beta   90.00
_cell.angle_gamma   90.00
#
_symmetry.space_group_name_H-M   'P 1'
#
loop_
_entity.id
_entity.type
_entity.pdbx_description
1 polymer ?
#
loop_
_entity_poly.entity_id
_entity_poly.type
_entity_poly.pdbx_seq_one_letter_code
_entity_poly.pdbx_strand_id
1 'polypeptide(L)'
;MKLNQNLAVVNLAQQEIPVITEDTKTRYQWVPVGIIGPDDFFKNIIDAYNNSTTNAACIEGIADLVFGKGIYTQNSEFVETLGKILPQEEIKRVAFDLKLFGNAVFQVYWDDKHEKIIKLFHSPVQNFRAEKLYDEPKIQNFYYCTDWSDHKAQRYKKKIPAFGTSRDKMEILWIKNYTPGKYYYSLPDWIPALQLSFVEAELSNLHINNIENGFLPVVMLNMNNGIPAPEERDTIEDLIEAKFTGTRNAGRFIVTFNDDPERKPTIDVIQTDNLHEKTRYVAEYAQDRILVAHRVTSPLLFGIRTISNGFSSQSEEMKTAYSILQTMTITPFQNLIVNFLAEAFDKGGYPDSQLYFEQLTPLVILSQTAEETGKTTEQVQEEINEQAENPAEIEDNPSAVDENIENETLSDYTPSNPNFSKNFVTYKL
;
A
#
# COMPACT_ATOMS: atom_id res chain seq x y z
N MET A 1 -34.98 0.74 -47.60
CA MET A 1 -34.93 0.19 -46.23
C MET A 1 -33.85 0.97 -45.50
N LYS A 2 -34.19 2.01 -44.73
CA LYS A 2 -33.22 2.82 -43.98
C LYS A 2 -33.09 2.10 -42.61
N LEU A 3 -31.93 1.51 -42.33
CA LEU A 3 -31.59 1.06 -41.01
C LEU A 3 -31.57 2.30 -40.10
N ASN A 4 -32.46 2.33 -39.13
CA ASN A 4 -32.40 3.27 -38.02
C ASN A 4 -31.16 2.97 -37.18
N GLN A 5 -30.14 3.82 -37.35
CA GLN A 5 -28.94 3.81 -36.54
C GLN A 5 -29.24 4.44 -35.16
N ASN A 6 -29.82 3.68 -34.25
CA ASN A 6 -29.89 4.02 -32.82
C ASN A 6 -29.16 2.93 -31.99
N LEU A 7 -28.03 2.43 -32.52
CA LEU A 7 -27.08 1.72 -31.71
C LEU A 7 -25.99 2.72 -31.27
N ALA A 8 -26.11 3.26 -30.09
CA ALA A 8 -25.00 3.91 -29.43
C ALA A 8 -23.97 2.82 -29.10
N VAL A 9 -22.93 2.70 -29.90
CA VAL A 9 -21.76 1.92 -29.53
C VAL A 9 -21.07 2.69 -28.42
N VAL A 10 -21.31 2.30 -27.20
CA VAL A 10 -20.49 2.77 -26.07
C VAL A 10 -19.11 2.14 -26.27
N ASN A 11 -18.17 2.91 -26.77
CA ASN A 11 -16.76 2.56 -26.67
C ASN A 11 -16.46 2.48 -25.17
N LEU A 12 -16.31 1.25 -24.67
CA LEU A 12 -15.66 1.02 -23.39
C LEU A 12 -14.24 1.58 -23.54
N ALA A 13 -14.01 2.76 -22.97
CA ALA A 13 -12.69 3.37 -22.96
C ALA A 13 -11.72 2.34 -22.40
N GLN A 14 -10.72 2.00 -23.20
CA GLN A 14 -9.64 1.14 -22.77
C GLN A 14 -8.95 1.88 -21.62
N GLN A 15 -9.11 1.40 -20.41
CA GLN A 15 -8.52 2.02 -19.25
C GLN A 15 -7.01 1.83 -19.35
N GLU A 16 -6.29 2.91 -19.60
CA GLU A 16 -4.83 2.86 -19.66
C GLU A 16 -4.32 2.44 -18.29
N ILE A 17 -3.29 1.56 -18.30
CA ILE A 17 -2.63 1.16 -17.05
C ILE A 17 -2.00 2.42 -16.44
N PRO A 18 -2.36 2.81 -15.22
CA PRO A 18 -1.82 4.03 -14.62
C PRO A 18 -0.31 3.91 -14.43
N VAL A 19 0.44 4.84 -15.02
CA VAL A 19 1.89 4.90 -14.92
C VAL A 19 2.27 6.04 -14.00
N ILE A 20 2.97 5.73 -12.92
CA ILE A 20 3.45 6.75 -11.98
C ILE A 20 4.57 7.56 -12.65
N THR A 21 4.40 8.86 -12.74
CA THR A 21 5.32 9.76 -13.41
C THR A 21 5.82 10.87 -12.50
N GLU A 22 7.14 11.12 -12.55
CA GLU A 22 7.80 12.29 -11.98
C GLU A 22 7.90 13.34 -13.09
N ASP A 23 7.05 14.38 -13.05
CA ASP A 23 7.01 15.37 -14.14
C ASP A 23 8.07 16.46 -13.96
N THR A 24 9.22 16.25 -14.58
CA THR A 24 10.32 17.22 -14.59
C THR A 24 10.16 18.31 -15.66
N LYS A 25 9.19 18.17 -16.59
CA LYS A 25 9.00 19.10 -17.72
C LYS A 25 8.09 20.28 -17.38
N THR A 26 7.46 20.27 -16.20
CA THR A 26 6.63 21.39 -15.74
C THR A 26 7.42 22.69 -15.61
N ARG A 27 6.73 23.82 -15.54
CA ARG A 27 7.35 25.14 -15.26
C ARG A 27 7.64 25.35 -13.77
N TYR A 28 7.23 24.42 -12.91
CA TYR A 28 7.46 24.50 -11.48
C TYR A 28 8.95 24.24 -11.14
N GLN A 29 9.40 24.81 -10.04
CA GLN A 29 10.74 24.53 -9.49
C GLN A 29 10.81 23.18 -8.77
N TRP A 30 9.65 22.62 -8.41
CA TRP A 30 9.51 21.29 -7.79
C TRP A 30 9.03 20.27 -8.80
N VAL A 31 9.17 19.00 -8.45
CA VAL A 31 8.74 17.87 -9.28
C VAL A 31 7.40 17.34 -8.76
N PRO A 32 6.31 17.51 -9.53
CA PRO A 32 5.05 16.83 -9.26
C PRO A 32 5.17 15.34 -9.52
N VAL A 33 4.40 14.54 -8.78
CA VAL A 33 4.31 13.10 -9.00
C VAL A 33 2.85 12.66 -9.12
N GLY A 34 2.51 12.06 -10.26
CA GLY A 34 1.14 11.67 -10.58
C GLY A 34 0.98 10.22 -10.96
N ILE A 35 -0.23 9.70 -10.84
CA ILE A 35 -0.66 8.36 -11.25
C ILE A 35 -1.68 8.47 -12.38
N ILE A 36 -2.81 9.16 -12.13
CA ILE A 36 -3.92 9.37 -13.07
C ILE A 36 -3.88 10.82 -13.56
N GLY A 37 -3.63 11.74 -12.64
CA GLY A 37 -3.57 13.17 -12.89
C GLY A 37 -2.23 13.78 -12.46
N PRO A 38 -2.06 15.08 -12.70
CA PRO A 38 -0.85 15.78 -12.29
C PRO A 38 -0.81 15.90 -10.76
N ASP A 39 0.28 15.43 -10.16
CA ASP A 39 0.59 15.58 -8.72
C ASP A 39 -0.42 14.93 -7.75
N ASP A 40 -1.06 13.84 -8.18
CA ASP A 40 -2.09 13.12 -7.41
C ASP A 40 -1.60 11.82 -6.73
N PHE A 41 -0.31 11.50 -6.82
CA PHE A 41 0.27 10.27 -6.27
C PHE A 41 -0.08 10.06 -4.79
N PHE A 42 0.26 11.04 -3.95
CA PHE A 42 0.02 10.91 -2.51
C PHE A 42 -1.47 10.80 -2.16
N LYS A 43 -2.33 11.53 -2.89
CA LYS A 43 -3.77 11.44 -2.73
C LYS A 43 -4.28 10.04 -3.08
N ASN A 44 -3.92 9.50 -4.24
CA ASN A 44 -4.35 8.15 -4.64
C ASN A 44 -3.88 7.06 -3.68
N ILE A 45 -2.69 7.19 -3.11
CA ILE A 45 -2.18 6.26 -2.08
C ILE A 45 -3.04 6.35 -0.81
N ILE A 46 -3.37 7.57 -0.36
CA ILE A 46 -4.24 7.78 0.82
C ILE A 46 -5.65 7.24 0.54
N ASP A 47 -6.20 7.50 -0.64
CA ASP A 47 -7.52 7.00 -1.04
C ASP A 47 -7.55 5.46 -1.06
N ALA A 48 -6.50 4.81 -1.58
CA ALA A 48 -6.37 3.35 -1.58
C ALA A 48 -6.23 2.78 -0.16
N TYR A 49 -5.54 3.48 0.75
CA TYR A 49 -5.46 3.10 2.16
C TYR A 49 -6.82 3.23 2.87
N ASN A 50 -7.51 4.35 2.69
CA ASN A 50 -8.75 4.63 3.39
C ASN A 50 -9.93 3.76 2.93
N ASN A 51 -9.93 3.29 1.67
CA ASN A 51 -11.08 2.63 1.06
C ASN A 51 -10.88 1.11 0.84
N SER A 52 -9.70 0.56 1.11
CA SER A 52 -9.42 -0.88 1.01
C SER A 52 -9.11 -1.45 2.39
N THR A 53 -9.99 -2.30 2.90
CA THR A 53 -9.85 -2.91 4.24
C THR A 53 -8.63 -3.82 4.34
N THR A 54 -8.36 -4.60 3.31
CA THR A 54 -7.20 -5.51 3.27
C THR A 54 -5.89 -4.72 3.21
N ASN A 55 -5.83 -3.69 2.35
CA ASN A 55 -4.65 -2.86 2.21
C ASN A 55 -4.33 -2.08 3.50
N ALA A 56 -5.36 -1.49 4.14
CA ALA A 56 -5.21 -0.78 5.40
C ALA A 56 -4.67 -1.70 6.50
N ALA A 57 -5.28 -2.86 6.70
CA ALA A 57 -4.85 -3.83 7.71
C ALA A 57 -3.38 -4.27 7.51
N CYS A 58 -2.95 -4.50 6.27
CA CYS A 58 -1.56 -4.85 5.96
C CYS A 58 -0.59 -3.69 6.24
N ILE A 59 -0.95 -2.46 5.86
CA ILE A 59 -0.11 -1.27 6.07
C ILE A 59 0.05 -1.02 7.57
N GLU A 60 -1.04 -0.98 8.33
CA GLU A 60 -1.03 -0.75 9.78
C GLU A 60 -0.25 -1.85 10.51
N GLY A 61 -0.59 -3.12 10.24
CA GLY A 61 0.04 -4.24 10.89
C GLY A 61 1.56 -4.32 10.63
N ILE A 62 2.00 -4.09 9.38
CA ILE A 62 3.43 -4.07 9.07
C ILE A 62 4.12 -2.85 9.66
N ALA A 63 3.50 -1.66 9.63
CA ALA A 63 4.07 -0.45 10.23
C ALA A 63 4.25 -0.59 11.76
N ASP A 64 3.29 -1.22 12.44
CA ASP A 64 3.40 -1.49 13.87
C ASP A 64 4.51 -2.52 14.17
N LEU A 65 4.70 -3.54 13.33
CA LEU A 65 5.80 -4.49 13.46
C LEU A 65 7.16 -3.85 13.12
N VAL A 66 7.24 -2.93 12.17
CA VAL A 66 8.45 -2.16 11.86
C VAL A 66 8.83 -1.26 13.03
N PHE A 67 7.86 -0.58 13.63
CA PHE A 67 8.09 0.21 14.83
C PHE A 67 8.51 -0.66 16.02
N GLY A 68 7.92 -1.86 16.16
CA GLY A 68 8.18 -2.76 17.26
C GLY A 68 7.84 -2.12 18.62
N LYS A 69 8.80 -2.12 19.53
CA LYS A 69 8.73 -1.39 20.82
C LYS A 69 9.43 -0.01 20.73
N GLY A 70 10.00 0.31 19.57
CA GLY A 70 10.67 1.57 19.33
C GLY A 70 12.16 1.43 18.99
N ILE A 71 12.83 2.58 18.87
CA ILE A 71 14.26 2.68 18.57
C ILE A 71 15.05 2.98 19.84
N TYR A 72 16.16 2.29 20.02
CA TYR A 72 17.04 2.38 21.17
C TYR A 72 18.50 2.49 20.71
N THR A 73 19.41 2.67 21.65
CA THR A 73 20.84 2.72 21.42
C THR A 73 21.58 1.85 22.41
N GLN A 74 22.64 1.17 21.95
CA GLN A 74 23.56 0.43 22.82
C GLN A 74 24.56 1.38 23.54
N ASN A 75 24.72 2.61 23.06
CA ASN A 75 25.58 3.61 23.66
C ASN A 75 24.92 4.22 24.91
N SER A 76 25.34 3.81 26.11
CA SER A 76 24.76 4.24 27.39
C SER A 76 24.82 5.76 27.62
N GLU A 77 25.81 6.46 27.04
CA GLU A 77 25.94 7.92 27.15
C GLU A 77 24.91 8.64 26.27
N PHE A 78 24.42 8.00 25.23
CA PHE A 78 23.49 8.58 24.27
C PHE A 78 22.02 8.33 24.61
N VAL A 79 21.67 7.37 25.46
CA VAL A 79 20.28 6.97 25.80
C VAL A 79 19.39 8.15 26.18
N GLU A 80 19.82 8.96 27.16
CA GLU A 80 19.04 10.12 27.62
C GLU A 80 18.89 11.18 26.54
N THR A 81 19.94 11.37 25.76
CA THR A 81 19.99 12.36 24.67
C THR A 81 19.10 11.94 23.51
N LEU A 82 19.13 10.66 23.13
CA LEU A 82 18.27 10.10 22.08
C LEU A 82 16.80 10.35 22.38
N GLY A 83 16.35 10.02 23.61
CA GLY A 83 14.95 10.23 24.01
C GLY A 83 14.48 11.69 23.98
N LYS A 84 15.43 12.66 24.19
CA LYS A 84 15.14 14.09 24.08
C LYS A 84 15.07 14.59 22.63
N ILE A 85 15.97 14.08 21.77
CA ILE A 85 16.07 14.48 20.37
C ILE A 85 14.97 13.84 19.53
N LEU A 86 14.71 12.55 19.76
CA LEU A 86 13.84 11.72 18.92
C LEU A 86 12.82 10.95 19.79
N PRO A 87 11.64 11.54 20.03
CA PRO A 87 10.53 10.83 20.69
C PRO A 87 10.08 9.60 19.88
N GLN A 88 9.71 8.53 20.57
CA GLN A 88 9.28 7.25 19.94
C GLN A 88 8.07 7.43 19.01
N GLU A 89 7.13 8.34 19.36
CA GLU A 89 5.98 8.66 18.51
C GLU A 89 6.38 9.16 17.11
N GLU A 90 7.49 9.87 16.98
CA GLU A 90 7.98 10.35 15.69
C GLU A 90 8.49 9.20 14.83
N ILE A 91 9.12 8.19 15.44
CA ILE A 91 9.54 6.95 14.76
C ILE A 91 8.34 6.14 14.30
N LYS A 92 7.30 6.02 15.15
CA LYS A 92 6.07 5.30 14.77
C LYS A 92 5.43 5.92 13.50
N ARG A 93 5.36 7.25 13.44
CA ARG A 93 4.83 7.97 12.27
C ARG A 93 5.71 7.77 11.02
N VAL A 94 7.03 7.77 11.19
CA VAL A 94 7.97 7.51 10.09
C VAL A 94 7.85 6.09 9.56
N ALA A 95 7.72 5.09 10.44
CA ALA A 95 7.50 3.71 10.03
C ALA A 95 6.21 3.55 9.21
N PHE A 96 5.15 4.24 9.64
CA PHE A 96 3.87 4.27 8.93
C PHE A 96 3.99 4.95 7.55
N ASP A 97 4.55 6.17 7.48
CA ASP A 97 4.72 6.89 6.22
C ASP A 97 5.61 6.11 5.24
N LEU A 98 6.69 5.49 5.74
CA LEU A 98 7.58 4.70 4.92
C LEU A 98 6.88 3.47 4.33
N LYS A 99 6.02 2.80 5.10
CA LYS A 99 5.21 1.68 4.59
C LYS A 99 4.12 2.15 3.64
N LEU A 100 3.43 3.24 3.97
CA LEU A 100 2.32 3.75 3.17
C LEU A 100 2.80 4.33 1.83
N PHE A 101 3.82 5.22 1.86
CA PHE A 101 4.25 6.01 0.70
C PHE A 101 5.59 5.55 0.09
N GLY A 102 6.33 4.67 0.77
CA GLY A 102 7.72 4.38 0.41
C GLY A 102 8.70 5.53 0.70
N ASN A 103 8.23 6.59 1.32
CA ASN A 103 8.97 7.78 1.66
C ASN A 103 8.56 8.26 3.05
N ALA A 104 9.51 8.82 3.81
CA ALA A 104 9.24 9.46 5.08
C ALA A 104 10.14 10.69 5.27
N VAL A 105 9.71 11.61 6.13
CA VAL A 105 10.38 12.91 6.29
C VAL A 105 10.57 13.23 7.77
N PHE A 106 11.81 13.60 8.12
CA PHE A 106 12.10 14.31 9.36
C PHE A 106 12.46 15.76 9.09
N GLN A 107 11.94 16.66 9.93
CA GLN A 107 12.48 17.98 10.12
C GLN A 107 13.59 17.89 11.17
N VAL A 108 14.79 18.26 10.76
CA VAL A 108 16.00 18.24 11.58
C VAL A 108 16.25 19.65 12.08
N TYR A 109 16.29 19.84 13.39
CA TYR A 109 16.60 21.13 14.00
C TYR A 109 17.99 21.12 14.59
N TRP A 110 18.78 22.13 14.23
CA TRP A 110 20.16 22.33 14.65
C TRP A 110 20.26 23.34 15.79
N ASP A 111 21.34 23.22 16.54
CA ASP A 111 21.73 24.26 17.50
C ASP A 111 22.18 25.56 16.79
N ASP A 112 22.39 26.65 17.56
CA ASP A 112 22.75 27.95 17.00
C ASP A 112 24.09 27.95 16.26
N LYS A 113 25.00 27.02 16.57
CA LYS A 113 26.30 26.87 15.91
C LYS A 113 26.26 25.91 14.72
N HIS A 114 25.14 25.21 14.51
CA HIS A 114 25.01 24.16 13.52
C HIS A 114 26.01 22.99 13.72
N GLU A 115 26.25 22.63 14.98
CA GLU A 115 27.18 21.57 15.35
C GLU A 115 26.44 20.32 15.85
N LYS A 116 25.26 20.53 16.49
CA LYS A 116 24.47 19.43 17.07
C LYS A 116 23.02 19.47 16.65
N ILE A 117 22.47 18.30 16.36
CA ILE A 117 21.03 18.11 16.21
C ILE A 117 20.39 18.20 17.60
N ILE A 118 19.41 19.10 17.75
CA ILE A 118 18.68 19.28 19.01
C ILE A 118 17.31 18.60 19.01
N LYS A 119 16.72 18.38 17.81
CA LYS A 119 15.39 17.79 17.70
C LYS A 119 15.17 17.21 16.29
N LEU A 120 14.44 16.10 16.27
CA LEU A 120 13.91 15.48 15.06
C LEU A 120 12.38 15.38 15.19
N PHE A 121 11.63 15.86 14.20
CA PHE A 121 10.18 15.77 14.14
C PHE A 121 9.77 15.11 12.82
N HIS A 122 8.86 14.17 12.90
CA HIS A 122 8.16 13.67 11.71
C HIS A 122 7.38 14.81 11.05
N SER A 123 7.32 14.75 9.74
CA SER A 123 6.44 15.65 8.98
C SER A 123 5.76 14.87 7.86
N PRO A 124 4.44 15.06 7.66
CA PRO A 124 3.69 14.32 6.65
C PRO A 124 4.31 14.48 5.27
N VAL A 125 4.75 13.38 4.68
CA VAL A 125 5.51 13.37 3.41
C VAL A 125 4.71 13.97 2.25
N GLN A 126 3.39 13.81 2.25
CA GLN A 126 2.50 14.36 1.20
C GLN A 126 2.54 15.89 1.10
N ASN A 127 3.00 16.57 2.14
CA ASN A 127 3.13 18.04 2.16
C ASN A 127 4.41 18.54 1.50
N PHE A 128 5.29 17.64 1.06
CA PHE A 128 6.58 18.02 0.48
C PHE A 128 6.67 17.67 -1.00
N ARG A 129 7.42 18.51 -1.74
CA ARG A 129 7.85 18.22 -3.10
C ARG A 129 9.33 18.48 -3.24
N ALA A 130 10.03 17.58 -3.91
CA ALA A 130 11.46 17.71 -4.17
C ALA A 130 11.75 18.83 -5.18
N GLU A 131 12.80 19.59 -4.99
CA GLU A 131 13.31 20.53 -5.99
C GLU A 131 13.85 19.76 -7.19
N LYS A 132 13.71 20.32 -8.38
CA LYS A 132 14.30 19.75 -9.59
C LYS A 132 15.82 19.72 -9.49
N LEU A 133 16.40 18.63 -9.99
CA LEU A 133 17.83 18.54 -10.20
C LEU A 133 18.24 19.44 -11.37
N TYR A 134 19.23 20.26 -11.15
CA TYR A 134 19.83 21.10 -12.19
C TYR A 134 21.27 20.61 -12.46
N ASP A 135 22.26 21.26 -11.87
CA ASP A 135 23.68 20.92 -12.07
C ASP A 135 24.19 19.92 -11.03
N GLU A 136 23.53 19.86 -9.88
CA GLU A 136 23.91 19.00 -8.76
C GLU A 136 23.21 17.63 -8.86
N PRO A 137 23.93 16.51 -8.56
CA PRO A 137 23.34 15.17 -8.61
C PRO A 137 22.39 14.84 -7.44
N LYS A 138 22.32 15.75 -6.45
CA LYS A 138 21.51 15.59 -5.22
C LYS A 138 20.48 16.69 -5.10
N ILE A 139 19.33 16.35 -4.56
CA ILE A 139 18.27 17.30 -4.24
C ILE A 139 18.80 18.28 -3.19
N GLN A 140 18.77 19.58 -3.52
CA GLN A 140 19.27 20.62 -2.64
C GLN A 140 18.21 21.15 -1.69
N ASN A 141 16.94 21.15 -2.13
CA ASN A 141 15.84 21.71 -1.34
C ASN A 141 14.56 20.91 -1.53
N PHE A 142 13.66 21.09 -0.58
CA PHE A 142 12.28 20.64 -0.64
C PHE A 142 11.33 21.83 -0.50
N TYR A 143 10.19 21.73 -1.14
CA TYR A 143 9.11 22.69 -1.02
C TYR A 143 8.02 22.10 -0.13
N TYR A 144 7.67 22.81 0.93
CA TYR A 144 6.56 22.49 1.82
C TYR A 144 5.32 23.29 1.45
N CYS A 145 4.18 22.62 1.32
CA CYS A 145 2.88 23.23 1.16
C CYS A 145 1.83 22.41 1.93
N THR A 146 0.90 23.08 2.58
CA THR A 146 -0.16 22.40 3.34
C THR A 146 -1.16 21.67 2.45
N ASP A 147 -1.39 22.20 1.25
CA ASP A 147 -2.27 21.59 0.24
C ASP A 147 -1.75 21.88 -1.15
N TRP A 148 -1.29 20.85 -1.84
CA TRP A 148 -0.79 20.94 -3.21
C TRP A 148 -1.90 21.00 -4.26
N SER A 149 -3.15 20.68 -3.92
CA SER A 149 -4.31 20.83 -4.79
C SER A 149 -4.82 22.25 -4.87
N ASP A 150 -4.57 23.08 -3.84
CA ASP A 150 -4.98 24.47 -3.79
C ASP A 150 -3.89 25.42 -4.34
N HIS A 151 -4.15 26.01 -5.50
CA HIS A 151 -3.26 27.01 -6.11
C HIS A 151 -3.00 28.24 -5.21
N LYS A 152 -3.90 28.56 -4.26
CA LYS A 152 -3.68 29.65 -3.31
C LYS A 152 -2.67 29.22 -2.24
N ALA A 153 -2.77 27.99 -1.71
CA ALA A 153 -1.81 27.44 -0.77
C ALA A 153 -0.41 27.33 -1.39
N GLN A 154 -0.31 26.93 -2.65
CA GLN A 154 0.96 26.85 -3.37
C GLN A 154 1.72 28.19 -3.45
N ARG A 155 1.06 29.33 -3.37
CA ARG A 155 1.72 30.65 -3.33
C ARG A 155 2.51 30.89 -2.04
N TYR A 156 2.10 30.25 -0.95
CA TYR A 156 2.73 30.33 0.37
C TYR A 156 3.67 29.18 0.69
N LYS A 157 4.04 28.39 -0.33
CA LYS A 157 4.99 27.29 -0.13
C LYS A 157 6.32 27.80 0.44
N LYS A 158 6.89 27.00 1.32
CA LYS A 158 8.20 27.28 1.94
C LYS A 158 9.26 26.42 1.27
N LYS A 159 10.39 27.03 0.91
CA LYS A 159 11.57 26.30 0.46
C LYS A 159 12.44 26.01 1.69
N ILE A 160 12.80 24.74 1.87
CA ILE A 160 13.57 24.24 3.02
C ILE A 160 14.74 23.42 2.47
N PRO A 161 15.97 23.61 2.96
CA PRO A 161 17.12 22.85 2.46
C PRO A 161 17.05 21.38 2.85
N ALA A 162 17.63 20.54 2.00
CA ALA A 162 17.83 19.14 2.28
C ALA A 162 18.95 18.96 3.32
N PHE A 163 18.88 17.89 4.09
CA PHE A 163 19.82 17.60 5.15
C PHE A 163 21.29 17.60 4.67
N GLY A 164 22.11 18.37 5.33
CA GLY A 164 23.54 18.52 5.05
C GLY A 164 23.88 19.34 3.80
N THR A 165 22.93 20.14 3.27
CA THR A 165 23.17 21.01 2.11
C THR A 165 23.32 22.50 2.50
N SER A 166 22.91 22.87 3.68
CA SER A 166 22.97 24.25 4.17
C SER A 166 23.46 24.33 5.62
N ARG A 167 23.45 25.55 6.18
CA ARG A 167 23.65 25.80 7.60
C ARG A 167 22.40 26.45 8.22
N ASP A 168 21.25 26.18 7.66
CA ASP A 168 20.00 26.67 8.21
C ASP A 168 19.65 25.94 9.52
N LYS A 169 18.91 26.60 10.41
CA LYS A 169 18.48 25.97 11.67
C LYS A 169 17.56 24.78 11.50
N MET A 170 16.93 24.64 10.32
CA MET A 170 16.01 23.56 10.02
C MET A 170 16.30 23.02 8.63
N GLU A 171 16.47 21.73 8.52
CA GLU A 171 16.72 20.98 7.30
C GLU A 171 15.76 19.79 7.20
N ILE A 172 15.61 19.22 6.00
CA ILE A 172 14.75 18.08 5.72
C ILE A 172 15.60 16.83 5.48
N LEU A 173 15.48 15.86 6.36
CA LEU A 173 15.99 14.50 6.15
C LEU A 173 14.92 13.66 5.47
N TRP A 174 15.14 13.31 4.21
CA TRP A 174 14.22 12.51 3.40
C TRP A 174 14.68 11.06 3.37
N ILE A 175 13.89 10.18 3.95
CA ILE A 175 14.11 8.74 3.98
C ILE A 175 13.35 8.11 2.82
N LYS A 176 14.04 7.39 1.96
CA LYS A 176 13.41 6.66 0.85
C LYS A 176 14.22 5.44 0.47
N ASN A 177 13.53 4.41 -0.03
CA ASN A 177 14.17 3.24 -0.60
C ASN A 177 14.55 3.50 -2.06
N TYR A 178 15.42 2.67 -2.63
CA TYR A 178 15.70 2.69 -4.05
C TYR A 178 14.51 2.14 -4.85
N THR A 179 14.06 2.89 -5.84
CA THR A 179 13.06 2.46 -6.81
C THR A 179 13.58 2.65 -8.21
N PRO A 180 13.71 1.58 -9.03
CA PRO A 180 14.17 1.70 -10.41
C PRO A 180 13.34 2.70 -11.22
N GLY A 181 14.00 3.57 -11.98
CA GLY A 181 13.35 4.57 -12.83
C GLY A 181 12.74 5.76 -12.09
N LYS A 182 12.98 5.91 -10.77
CA LYS A 182 12.55 7.04 -9.95
C LYS A 182 13.73 7.72 -9.30
N TYR A 183 13.77 9.05 -9.41
CA TYR A 183 14.88 9.86 -8.89
C TYR A 183 14.52 10.66 -7.65
N TYR A 184 13.30 11.22 -7.64
CA TYR A 184 12.86 12.15 -6.60
C TYR A 184 12.13 11.44 -5.49
N TYR A 185 11.20 10.53 -5.83
CA TYR A 185 10.35 9.83 -4.89
C TYR A 185 10.57 8.32 -4.99
N SER A 186 10.40 7.62 -3.89
CA SER A 186 10.30 6.16 -3.91
C SER A 186 8.84 5.75 -4.09
N LEU A 187 8.62 4.52 -4.51
CA LEU A 187 7.30 3.90 -4.51
C LEU A 187 7.19 2.95 -3.32
N PRO A 188 6.02 2.83 -2.71
CA PRO A 188 5.81 1.83 -1.69
C PRO A 188 5.93 0.43 -2.28
N ASP A 189 6.36 -0.53 -1.47
CA ASP A 189 6.59 -1.92 -1.89
C ASP A 189 5.29 -2.61 -2.36
N TRP A 190 4.14 -2.15 -1.89
CA TRP A 190 2.81 -2.67 -2.23
C TRP A 190 2.16 -2.01 -3.45
N ILE A 191 2.86 -1.08 -4.12
CA ILE A 191 2.31 -0.34 -5.28
C ILE A 191 1.68 -1.23 -6.37
N PRO A 192 2.14 -2.47 -6.63
CA PRO A 192 1.49 -3.35 -7.60
C PRO A 192 0.03 -3.71 -7.27
N ALA A 193 -0.37 -3.60 -5.99
CA ALA A 193 -1.73 -3.86 -5.53
C ALA A 193 -2.63 -2.61 -5.53
N LEU A 194 -2.12 -1.44 -5.92
CA LEU A 194 -2.89 -0.19 -5.87
C LEU A 194 -4.24 -0.30 -6.59
N GLN A 195 -4.24 -0.87 -7.80
CA GLN A 195 -5.49 -1.05 -8.57
C GLN A 195 -6.47 -2.00 -7.88
N LEU A 196 -5.96 -3.05 -7.24
CA LEU A 196 -6.79 -4.02 -6.53
C LEU A 196 -7.39 -3.43 -5.25
N SER A 197 -6.69 -2.48 -4.62
CA SER A 197 -7.25 -1.71 -3.51
C SER A 197 -8.43 -0.85 -3.96
N PHE A 198 -8.39 -0.26 -5.16
CA PHE A 198 -9.55 0.42 -5.73
C PHE A 198 -10.67 -0.56 -6.13
N VAL A 199 -10.34 -1.77 -6.57
CA VAL A 199 -11.36 -2.81 -6.84
C VAL A 199 -12.09 -3.19 -5.56
N GLU A 200 -11.43 -3.33 -4.41
CA GLU A 200 -12.11 -3.55 -3.12
C GLU A 200 -13.07 -2.40 -2.78
N ALA A 201 -12.65 -1.16 -2.99
CA ALA A 201 -13.49 0.02 -2.78
C ALA A 201 -14.74 -0.01 -3.67
N GLU A 202 -14.58 -0.29 -4.96
CA GLU A 202 -15.70 -0.37 -5.91
C GLU A 202 -16.64 -1.54 -5.63
N LEU A 203 -16.12 -2.67 -5.14
CA LEU A 203 -16.96 -3.77 -4.67
C LEU A 203 -17.82 -3.36 -3.47
N SER A 204 -17.27 -2.60 -2.54
CA SER A 204 -18.02 -2.04 -1.40
C SER A 204 -19.12 -1.10 -1.88
N ASN A 205 -18.82 -0.20 -2.81
CA ASN A 205 -19.79 0.70 -3.45
C ASN A 205 -20.89 -0.09 -4.18
N LEU A 206 -20.52 -1.15 -4.91
CA LEU A 206 -21.49 -2.02 -5.59
C LEU A 206 -22.43 -2.69 -4.59
N HIS A 207 -21.93 -3.17 -3.46
CA HIS A 207 -22.77 -3.77 -2.41
C HIS A 207 -23.70 -2.74 -1.77
N ILE A 208 -23.22 -1.53 -1.46
CA ILE A 208 -24.05 -0.45 -0.92
C ILE A 208 -25.17 -0.11 -1.91
N ASN A 209 -24.84 0.11 -3.18
CA ASN A 209 -25.81 0.39 -4.22
C ASN A 209 -26.85 -0.73 -4.38
N ASN A 210 -26.43 -2.00 -4.31
CA ASN A 210 -27.36 -3.14 -4.37
C ASN A 210 -28.30 -3.18 -3.16
N ILE A 211 -27.80 -2.87 -1.96
CA ILE A 211 -28.60 -2.80 -0.74
C ILE A 211 -29.60 -1.64 -0.84
N GLU A 212 -29.17 -0.46 -1.25
CA GLU A 212 -30.00 0.72 -1.41
C GLU A 212 -31.11 0.52 -2.47
N ASN A 213 -30.78 -0.18 -3.55
CA ASN A 213 -31.72 -0.52 -4.62
C ASN A 213 -32.52 -1.80 -4.33
N GLY A 214 -32.43 -2.38 -3.13
CA GLY A 214 -33.20 -3.55 -2.73
C GLY A 214 -32.88 -4.82 -3.55
N PHE A 215 -31.67 -4.93 -4.13
CA PHE A 215 -31.24 -6.03 -5.02
C PHE A 215 -32.15 -6.21 -6.25
N LEU A 216 -32.85 -5.16 -6.67
CA LEU A 216 -33.75 -5.23 -7.82
C LEU A 216 -32.97 -5.43 -9.11
N PRO A 217 -33.37 -6.42 -9.94
CA PRO A 217 -32.77 -6.58 -11.26
C PRO A 217 -33.12 -5.40 -12.17
N VAL A 218 -32.35 -5.22 -13.25
CA VAL A 218 -32.71 -4.25 -14.29
C VAL A 218 -34.00 -4.71 -14.96
N VAL A 219 -35.02 -3.87 -14.92
CA VAL A 219 -36.32 -4.13 -15.51
C VAL A 219 -36.46 -3.39 -16.82
N MET A 220 -36.70 -4.08 -17.91
CA MET A 220 -37.05 -3.48 -19.19
C MET A 220 -38.56 -3.39 -19.30
N LEU A 221 -39.08 -2.17 -19.37
CA LEU A 221 -40.51 -1.91 -19.60
C LEU A 221 -40.73 -1.58 -21.06
N ASN A 222 -41.36 -2.49 -21.77
CA ASN A 222 -41.65 -2.34 -23.20
C ASN A 222 -43.06 -1.76 -23.36
N MET A 223 -43.19 -0.53 -23.81
CA MET A 223 -44.47 0.14 -24.06
C MET A 223 -44.85 -0.09 -25.53
N ASN A 224 -45.83 -0.93 -25.78
CA ASN A 224 -46.29 -1.33 -27.12
C ASN A 224 -47.48 -0.52 -27.64
N ASN A 225 -47.68 0.71 -27.18
CA ASN A 225 -48.83 1.56 -27.50
C ASN A 225 -48.50 2.73 -28.43
N GLY A 226 -47.47 2.57 -29.25
CA GLY A 226 -47.05 3.58 -30.22
C GLY A 226 -45.77 4.28 -29.78
N ILE A 227 -45.14 5.00 -30.71
CA ILE A 227 -43.92 5.75 -30.47
C ILE A 227 -44.30 7.23 -30.20
N PRO A 228 -44.25 7.71 -28.95
CA PRO A 228 -44.60 9.08 -28.62
C PRO A 228 -43.61 10.08 -29.23
N ALA A 229 -44.05 11.35 -29.33
CA ALA A 229 -43.15 12.44 -29.72
C ALA A 229 -42.00 12.57 -28.70
N PRO A 230 -40.83 13.09 -29.12
CA PRO A 230 -39.66 13.17 -28.20
C PRO A 230 -39.95 13.85 -26.86
N GLU A 231 -40.72 14.94 -26.87
CA GLU A 231 -41.11 15.70 -25.68
C GLU A 231 -42.02 14.92 -24.74
N GLU A 232 -42.85 14.03 -25.30
CA GLU A 232 -43.73 13.15 -24.52
C GLU A 232 -42.95 11.96 -23.88
N ARG A 233 -41.85 11.54 -24.56
CA ARG A 233 -40.99 10.46 -24.01
C ARG A 233 -40.30 10.95 -22.72
N ASP A 234 -39.72 12.15 -22.75
CA ASP A 234 -39.08 12.75 -21.60
C ASP A 234 -40.09 12.84 -20.43
N THR A 235 -41.31 13.27 -20.70
CA THR A 235 -42.38 13.34 -19.67
C THR A 235 -42.76 11.97 -19.11
N ILE A 236 -42.80 10.93 -19.96
CA ILE A 236 -43.13 9.55 -19.52
C ILE A 236 -41.95 8.98 -18.71
N GLU A 237 -40.73 9.20 -19.13
CA GLU A 237 -39.51 8.80 -18.40
C GLU A 237 -39.46 9.46 -17.03
N ASP A 238 -39.69 10.78 -16.94
CA ASP A 238 -39.77 11.53 -15.67
C ASP A 238 -40.87 11.00 -14.75
N LEU A 239 -42.05 10.66 -15.29
CA LEU A 239 -43.17 10.10 -14.51
C LEU A 239 -42.85 8.70 -13.98
N ILE A 240 -42.17 7.88 -14.78
CA ILE A 240 -41.74 6.53 -14.37
C ILE A 240 -40.66 6.68 -13.33
N GLU A 241 -39.69 7.54 -13.54
CA GLU A 241 -38.66 7.83 -12.57
C GLU A 241 -39.26 8.34 -11.26
N ALA A 242 -40.15 9.30 -11.27
CA ALA A 242 -40.81 9.84 -10.08
C ALA A 242 -41.63 8.80 -9.31
N LYS A 243 -42.27 7.83 -10.00
CA LYS A 243 -43.08 6.79 -9.37
C LYS A 243 -42.25 5.64 -8.80
N PHE A 244 -41.15 5.29 -9.44
CA PHE A 244 -40.38 4.10 -9.12
C PHE A 244 -39.05 4.37 -8.46
N THR A 245 -38.55 5.63 -8.50
CA THR A 245 -37.24 6.08 -7.93
C THR A 245 -37.40 6.93 -6.68
N GLY A 246 -38.48 6.77 -5.90
CA GLY A 246 -38.51 7.31 -4.53
C GLY A 246 -37.32 6.77 -3.74
N THR A 247 -36.75 7.53 -2.80
CA THR A 247 -35.52 7.32 -2.03
C THR A 247 -35.30 5.93 -1.39
N ARG A 248 -36.19 4.98 -1.63
CA ARG A 248 -36.13 3.59 -1.19
C ARG A 248 -36.37 2.53 -2.29
N ASN A 249 -36.69 2.95 -3.53
CA ASN A 249 -37.06 2.01 -4.61
C ASN A 249 -36.40 2.37 -5.95
N ALA A 250 -35.18 2.79 -5.97
CA ALA A 250 -34.42 3.12 -7.19
C ALA A 250 -34.05 1.85 -7.98
N GLY A 251 -35.08 1.17 -8.53
CA GLY A 251 -34.86 0.13 -9.53
C GLY A 251 -34.38 0.75 -10.85
N ARG A 252 -33.47 0.08 -11.55
CA ARG A 252 -33.04 0.49 -12.90
C ARG A 252 -34.14 0.05 -13.89
N PHE A 253 -34.81 1.03 -14.48
CA PHE A 253 -35.79 0.79 -15.53
C PHE A 253 -35.25 1.21 -16.88
N ILE A 254 -35.40 0.37 -17.89
CA ILE A 254 -35.17 0.69 -19.29
C ILE A 254 -36.57 0.76 -19.94
N VAL A 255 -36.97 1.94 -20.41
CA VAL A 255 -38.24 2.11 -21.08
C VAL A 255 -38.02 2.07 -22.59
N THR A 256 -38.76 1.20 -23.27
CA THR A 256 -38.76 1.10 -24.72
C THR A 256 -40.14 1.34 -25.27
N PHE A 257 -40.21 2.06 -26.40
CA PHE A 257 -41.47 2.37 -27.09
C PHE A 257 -41.52 1.65 -28.43
N ASN A 258 -42.56 0.84 -28.65
CA ASN A 258 -42.77 0.08 -29.87
C ASN A 258 -44.08 0.47 -30.53
N ASP A 259 -44.13 0.35 -31.82
CA ASP A 259 -45.32 0.69 -32.65
C ASP A 259 -46.10 -0.62 -33.00
N ASP A 260 -46.65 -1.31 -31.99
CA ASP A 260 -47.49 -2.46 -32.22
C ASP A 260 -48.70 -2.43 -31.26
N PRO A 261 -49.82 -1.84 -31.73
CA PRO A 261 -51.01 -1.62 -30.90
C PRO A 261 -51.72 -2.92 -30.43
N GLU A 262 -51.42 -4.08 -31.05
CA GLU A 262 -51.98 -5.37 -30.63
C GLU A 262 -51.23 -6.03 -29.49
N ARG A 263 -50.04 -5.57 -29.16
CA ARG A 263 -49.20 -6.10 -28.09
C ARG A 263 -49.37 -5.32 -26.79
N LYS A 264 -49.62 -6.06 -25.71
CA LYS A 264 -49.64 -5.47 -24.38
C LYS A 264 -48.24 -5.04 -23.95
N PRO A 265 -48.11 -4.04 -23.10
CA PRO A 265 -46.83 -3.72 -22.47
C PRO A 265 -46.26 -4.99 -21.81
N THR A 266 -44.99 -5.25 -22.05
CA THR A 266 -44.27 -6.38 -21.44
C THR A 266 -43.20 -5.89 -20.49
N ILE A 267 -42.98 -6.64 -19.44
CA ILE A 267 -41.94 -6.40 -18.46
C ILE A 267 -40.94 -7.54 -18.58
N ASP A 268 -39.75 -7.22 -19.05
CA ASP A 268 -38.70 -8.20 -19.14
C ASP A 268 -37.67 -7.92 -18.04
N VAL A 269 -37.40 -8.91 -17.23
CA VAL A 269 -36.40 -8.81 -16.15
C VAL A 269 -35.08 -9.32 -16.69
N ILE A 270 -34.09 -8.40 -16.78
CA ILE A 270 -32.74 -8.78 -17.16
C ILE A 270 -32.06 -9.36 -15.92
N GLN A 271 -32.06 -10.69 -15.80
CA GLN A 271 -31.35 -11.36 -14.74
C GLN A 271 -29.86 -11.39 -15.05
N THR A 272 -29.05 -10.88 -14.14
CA THR A 272 -27.60 -11.04 -14.19
C THR A 272 -27.27 -12.38 -13.52
N ASP A 273 -27.09 -13.43 -14.33
CA ASP A 273 -26.75 -14.75 -13.80
C ASP A 273 -25.43 -14.71 -13.00
N ASN A 274 -25.47 -15.28 -11.80
CA ASN A 274 -24.33 -15.50 -10.91
C ASN A 274 -23.55 -14.25 -10.49
N LEU A 275 -24.20 -13.09 -10.35
CA LEU A 275 -23.53 -11.86 -9.89
C LEU A 275 -22.83 -12.07 -8.54
N HIS A 276 -23.45 -12.79 -7.61
CA HIS A 276 -22.89 -13.06 -6.29
C HIS A 276 -21.61 -13.90 -6.35
N GLU A 277 -21.56 -14.93 -7.19
CA GLU A 277 -20.35 -15.75 -7.36
C GLU A 277 -19.23 -14.97 -8.01
N LYS A 278 -19.53 -14.17 -9.03
CA LYS A 278 -18.56 -13.32 -9.71
C LYS A 278 -17.98 -12.26 -8.76
N THR A 279 -18.85 -11.61 -7.99
CA THR A 279 -18.43 -10.58 -7.02
C THR A 279 -17.57 -11.19 -5.92
N ARG A 280 -17.96 -12.35 -5.38
CA ARG A 280 -17.19 -13.07 -4.39
C ARG A 280 -15.80 -13.47 -4.93
N TYR A 281 -15.73 -14.03 -6.13
CA TYR A 281 -14.46 -14.38 -6.75
C TYR A 281 -13.52 -13.18 -6.90
N VAL A 282 -14.05 -12.02 -7.35
CA VAL A 282 -13.26 -10.80 -7.49
C VAL A 282 -12.78 -10.29 -6.14
N ALA A 283 -13.61 -10.36 -5.09
CA ALA A 283 -13.25 -9.98 -3.73
C ALA A 283 -12.11 -10.86 -3.18
N GLU A 284 -12.27 -12.18 -3.27
CA GLU A 284 -11.24 -13.14 -2.82
C GLU A 284 -9.93 -12.95 -3.61
N TYR A 285 -10.02 -12.77 -4.93
CA TYR A 285 -8.85 -12.51 -5.77
C TYR A 285 -8.13 -11.21 -5.39
N ALA A 286 -8.88 -10.12 -5.17
CA ALA A 286 -8.30 -8.84 -4.78
C ALA A 286 -7.57 -8.95 -3.43
N GLN A 287 -8.24 -9.55 -2.43
CA GLN A 287 -7.66 -9.79 -1.11
C GLN A 287 -6.35 -10.59 -1.20
N ASP A 288 -6.35 -11.73 -1.89
CA ASP A 288 -5.15 -12.58 -2.02
C ASP A 288 -3.99 -11.83 -2.67
N ARG A 289 -4.26 -11.05 -3.71
CA ARG A 289 -3.22 -10.31 -4.42
C ARG A 289 -2.68 -9.12 -3.64
N ILE A 290 -3.51 -8.47 -2.84
CA ILE A 290 -3.07 -7.42 -1.90
C ILE A 290 -2.12 -8.03 -0.85
N LEU A 291 -2.49 -9.17 -0.25
CA LEU A 291 -1.64 -9.88 0.71
C LEU A 291 -0.27 -10.25 0.10
N VAL A 292 -0.27 -10.78 -1.13
CA VAL A 292 0.96 -11.11 -1.86
C VAL A 292 1.83 -9.87 -2.11
N ALA A 293 1.24 -8.74 -2.48
CA ALA A 293 1.97 -7.49 -2.70
C ALA A 293 2.63 -6.97 -1.42
N HIS A 294 1.98 -7.17 -0.27
CA HIS A 294 2.54 -6.86 1.05
C HIS A 294 3.50 -7.93 1.58
N ARG A 295 3.68 -9.04 0.87
CA ARG A 295 4.49 -10.21 1.28
C ARG A 295 3.98 -10.87 2.56
N VAL A 296 2.67 -10.80 2.77
CA VAL A 296 1.99 -11.42 3.91
C VAL A 296 1.62 -12.85 3.50
N THR A 297 2.27 -13.83 4.13
CA THR A 297 2.05 -15.25 3.84
C THR A 297 0.87 -15.83 4.60
N SER A 298 0.57 -15.28 5.80
CA SER A 298 -0.61 -15.68 6.58
C SER A 298 -1.35 -14.44 7.11
N PRO A 299 -2.63 -14.24 6.68
CA PRO A 299 -3.47 -13.14 7.17
C PRO A 299 -3.70 -13.18 8.69
N LEU A 300 -3.51 -14.36 9.30
CA LEU A 300 -3.67 -14.56 10.73
C LEU A 300 -2.70 -13.70 11.57
N LEU A 301 -1.54 -13.31 11.00
CA LEU A 301 -0.60 -12.38 11.64
C LEU A 301 -1.24 -11.02 11.99
N PHE A 302 -2.27 -10.62 11.25
CA PHE A 302 -3.03 -9.39 11.49
C PHE A 302 -4.43 -9.65 12.05
N GLY A 303 -4.66 -10.86 12.64
CA GLY A 303 -5.95 -11.23 13.23
C GLY A 303 -7.06 -11.55 12.22
N ILE A 304 -6.73 -11.63 10.93
CA ILE A 304 -7.70 -11.93 9.87
C ILE A 304 -7.83 -13.46 9.75
N ARG A 305 -9.01 -14.01 10.04
CA ARG A 305 -9.28 -15.44 9.92
C ARG A 305 -9.77 -15.79 8.51
N THR A 306 -9.13 -16.75 7.89
CA THR A 306 -9.63 -17.45 6.70
C THR A 306 -10.31 -18.76 7.12
N ILE A 307 -11.44 -19.09 6.49
CA ILE A 307 -12.36 -20.17 6.90
C ILE A 307 -11.77 -21.59 6.76
N SER A 308 -10.59 -21.75 6.19
CA SER A 308 -10.15 -23.05 5.65
C SER A 308 -9.21 -23.89 6.54
N ASN A 309 -8.70 -23.44 7.70
CA ASN A 309 -7.65 -24.17 8.41
C ASN A 309 -8.02 -24.54 9.87
N GLY A 310 -7.77 -25.81 10.23
CA GLY A 310 -7.97 -26.35 11.57
C GLY A 310 -6.92 -25.82 12.58
N PHE A 311 -7.26 -25.83 13.88
CA PHE A 311 -6.53 -25.12 14.95
C PHE A 311 -5.10 -25.63 15.26
N SER A 312 -4.73 -26.87 14.96
CA SER A 312 -3.47 -27.46 15.41
C SER A 312 -2.27 -27.24 14.50
N SER A 313 -2.48 -26.91 13.24
CA SER A 313 -1.39 -26.57 12.30
C SER A 313 -1.10 -25.07 12.21
N GLN A 314 -1.93 -24.24 12.84
CA GLN A 314 -1.88 -22.77 12.69
C GLN A 314 -0.69 -22.13 13.42
N SER A 315 -0.16 -22.76 14.46
CA SER A 315 0.88 -22.15 15.27
C SER A 315 2.26 -22.21 14.61
N GLU A 316 2.63 -23.35 14.05
CA GLU A 316 3.90 -23.47 13.31
C GLU A 316 3.86 -22.67 12.00
N GLU A 317 2.69 -22.68 11.32
CA GLU A 317 2.47 -21.83 10.15
C GLU A 317 2.66 -20.35 10.51
N MET A 318 2.12 -19.90 11.62
CA MET A 318 2.25 -18.51 12.08
C MET A 318 3.70 -18.14 12.42
N LYS A 319 4.45 -19.01 13.11
CA LYS A 319 5.87 -18.79 13.38
C LYS A 319 6.67 -18.63 12.09
N THR A 320 6.46 -19.56 11.14
CA THR A 320 7.13 -19.52 9.84
C THR A 320 6.75 -18.26 9.06
N ALA A 321 5.47 -17.93 9.01
CA ALA A 321 4.97 -16.72 8.33
C ALA A 321 5.55 -15.44 8.94
N TYR A 322 5.61 -15.37 10.27
CA TYR A 322 6.23 -14.25 10.97
C TYR A 322 7.72 -14.14 10.67
N SER A 323 8.47 -15.24 10.73
CA SER A 323 9.90 -15.27 10.43
C SER A 323 10.20 -14.79 9.00
N ILE A 324 9.40 -15.23 8.02
CA ILE A 324 9.51 -14.77 6.64
C ILE A 324 9.23 -13.26 6.54
N LEU A 325 8.13 -12.79 7.14
CA LEU A 325 7.77 -11.38 7.14
C LEU A 325 8.83 -10.52 7.82
N GLN A 326 9.36 -10.99 8.97
CA GLN A 326 10.44 -10.35 9.71
C GLN A 326 11.67 -10.15 8.84
N THR A 327 12.13 -11.22 8.20
CA THR A 327 13.37 -11.21 7.41
C THR A 327 13.21 -10.44 6.10
N MET A 328 12.11 -10.61 5.40
CA MET A 328 11.94 -10.07 4.04
C MET A 328 11.35 -8.66 4.00
N THR A 329 10.68 -8.23 5.07
CA THR A 329 9.97 -6.94 5.07
C THR A 329 10.36 -6.07 6.25
N ILE A 330 10.19 -6.54 7.50
CA ILE A 330 10.34 -5.72 8.70
C ILE A 330 11.79 -5.27 8.87
N THR A 331 12.73 -6.21 8.92
CA THR A 331 14.15 -5.91 9.11
C THR A 331 14.71 -4.98 8.03
N PRO A 332 14.42 -5.13 6.73
CA PRO A 332 14.84 -4.16 5.73
C PRO A 332 14.33 -2.73 5.97
N PHE A 333 13.08 -2.55 6.42
CA PHE A 333 12.55 -1.23 6.76
C PHE A 333 13.23 -0.65 8.01
N GLN A 334 13.43 -1.46 9.05
CA GLN A 334 14.15 -1.06 10.25
C GLN A 334 15.59 -0.62 9.92
N ASN A 335 16.32 -1.42 9.15
CA ASN A 335 17.68 -1.10 8.72
C ASN A 335 17.73 0.20 7.89
N LEU A 336 16.73 0.43 7.03
CA LEU A 336 16.66 1.67 6.26
C LEU A 336 16.54 2.88 7.19
N ILE A 337 15.64 2.85 8.17
CA ILE A 337 15.46 3.93 9.15
C ILE A 337 16.74 4.13 9.97
N VAL A 338 17.31 3.05 10.50
CA VAL A 338 18.53 3.08 11.31
C VAL A 338 19.69 3.69 10.53
N ASN A 339 19.91 3.29 9.28
CA ASN A 339 21.02 3.81 8.47
C ASN A 339 20.91 5.31 8.22
N PHE A 340 19.71 5.81 7.88
CA PHE A 340 19.50 7.25 7.69
C PHE A 340 19.65 8.04 8.98
N LEU A 341 19.16 7.50 10.12
CA LEU A 341 19.32 8.16 11.41
C LEU A 341 20.75 8.11 11.92
N ALA A 342 21.47 7.01 11.74
CA ALA A 342 22.88 6.89 12.11
C ALA A 342 23.73 7.90 11.33
N GLU A 343 23.52 8.05 10.01
CA GLU A 343 24.18 9.07 9.21
C GLU A 343 23.84 10.49 9.70
N ALA A 344 22.57 10.71 10.06
CA ALA A 344 22.11 12.01 10.56
C ALA A 344 22.75 12.34 11.90
N PHE A 345 22.82 11.41 12.84
CA PHE A 345 23.43 11.61 14.15
C PHE A 345 24.95 11.74 14.08
N ASP A 346 25.61 10.99 13.21
CA ASP A 346 27.05 11.15 12.97
C ASP A 346 27.39 12.58 12.54
N LYS A 347 26.68 13.10 11.53
CA LYS A 347 26.83 14.50 11.09
C LYS A 347 26.31 15.51 12.12
N GLY A 348 25.36 15.10 12.94
CA GLY A 348 24.72 15.92 13.97
C GLY A 348 25.43 15.92 15.33
N GLY A 349 26.73 15.58 15.36
CA GLY A 349 27.56 15.69 16.56
C GLY A 349 27.37 14.56 17.58
N TYR A 350 26.82 13.41 17.15
CA TYR A 350 26.64 12.20 17.96
C TYR A 350 27.21 10.98 17.21
N PRO A 351 28.52 10.91 16.99
CA PRO A 351 29.17 9.75 16.40
C PRO A 351 28.94 8.53 17.33
N ASP A 352 28.88 7.35 16.74
CA ASP A 352 28.68 6.12 17.49
C ASP A 352 27.31 6.03 18.20
N SER A 353 26.25 6.35 17.43
CA SER A 353 24.88 6.31 17.95
C SER A 353 24.33 4.89 18.20
N GLN A 354 24.89 3.84 17.57
CA GLN A 354 24.58 2.42 17.76
C GLN A 354 23.08 2.13 17.91
N LEU A 355 22.28 2.55 16.92
CA LEU A 355 20.83 2.47 16.96
C LEU A 355 20.34 1.07 16.58
N TYR A 356 19.29 0.61 17.26
CA TYR A 356 18.58 -0.61 16.92
C TYR A 356 17.08 -0.48 17.25
N PHE A 357 16.27 -1.35 16.64
CA PHE A 357 14.85 -1.48 16.97
C PHE A 357 14.64 -2.66 17.93
N GLU A 358 13.92 -2.41 19.01
CA GLU A 358 13.44 -3.49 19.87
C GLU A 358 12.22 -4.14 19.21
N GLN A 359 12.31 -5.44 18.97
CA GLN A 359 11.31 -6.16 18.18
C GLN A 359 10.04 -6.45 18.97
N LEU A 360 8.91 -6.40 18.29
CA LEU A 360 7.62 -6.82 18.80
C LEU A 360 7.27 -8.20 18.23
N THR A 361 7.34 -9.22 19.05
CA THR A 361 6.93 -10.57 18.65
C THR A 361 5.48 -10.80 19.07
N PRO A 362 4.61 -11.32 18.20
CA PRO A 362 3.23 -11.62 18.56
C PRO A 362 3.11 -12.55 19.77
N LEU A 363 2.21 -12.23 20.71
CA LEU A 363 2.04 -12.98 21.98
C LEU A 363 1.81 -14.47 21.78
N VAL A 364 1.10 -14.86 20.72
CA VAL A 364 0.84 -16.27 20.40
C VAL A 364 2.14 -17.03 20.11
N ILE A 365 3.10 -16.37 19.43
CA ILE A 365 4.41 -16.94 19.12
C ILE A 365 5.24 -17.05 20.41
N LEU A 366 5.23 -15.99 21.22
CA LEU A 366 5.94 -15.95 22.51
C LEU A 366 5.45 -17.02 23.48
N SER A 367 4.12 -17.15 23.64
CA SER A 367 3.54 -18.14 24.56
C SER A 367 3.87 -19.57 24.14
N GLN A 368 3.84 -19.88 22.86
CA GLN A 368 4.20 -21.22 22.35
C GLN A 368 5.67 -21.51 22.51
N THR A 369 6.56 -20.56 22.18
CA THR A 369 7.99 -20.73 22.37
C THR A 369 8.33 -20.87 23.85
N ALA A 370 7.62 -20.15 24.71
CA ALA A 370 7.74 -20.30 26.19
C ALA A 370 7.33 -21.71 26.69
N GLU A 371 6.19 -22.23 26.17
CA GLU A 371 5.76 -23.61 26.50
C GLU A 371 6.75 -24.67 26.00
N GLU A 372 7.27 -24.51 24.77
CA GLU A 372 8.25 -25.44 24.19
C GLU A 372 9.62 -25.39 24.88
N THR A 373 10.05 -24.21 25.31
CA THR A 373 11.38 -24.03 25.96
C THR A 373 11.36 -24.08 27.48
N GLY A 374 10.17 -24.08 28.10
CA GLY A 374 9.99 -24.00 29.53
C GLY A 374 10.40 -22.65 30.14
N LYS A 375 10.50 -21.59 29.34
CA LYS A 375 10.83 -20.22 29.74
C LYS A 375 9.56 -19.38 29.87
N THR A 376 9.66 -18.20 30.48
CA THR A 376 8.56 -17.23 30.47
C THR A 376 8.52 -16.48 29.15
N THR A 377 7.35 -15.92 28.80
CA THR A 377 7.21 -15.10 27.57
C THR A 377 8.14 -13.87 27.56
N GLU A 378 8.42 -13.31 28.74
CA GLU A 378 9.38 -12.20 28.91
C GLU A 378 10.81 -12.63 28.59
N GLN A 379 11.24 -13.80 29.10
CA GLN A 379 12.58 -14.34 28.81
C GLN A 379 12.76 -14.68 27.32
N VAL A 380 11.74 -15.23 26.66
CA VAL A 380 11.78 -15.50 25.23
C VAL A 380 11.88 -14.18 24.43
N GLN A 381 11.17 -13.14 24.86
CA GLN A 381 11.24 -11.84 24.20
C GLN A 381 12.61 -11.17 24.40
N GLU A 382 13.21 -11.30 25.58
CA GLU A 382 14.56 -10.79 25.86
C GLU A 382 15.61 -11.48 24.98
N GLU A 383 15.55 -12.80 24.82
CA GLU A 383 16.46 -13.55 23.93
C GLU A 383 16.31 -13.13 22.46
N ILE A 384 15.08 -12.89 21.98
CA ILE A 384 14.86 -12.39 20.63
C ILE A 384 15.49 -11.02 20.44
N ASN A 385 15.39 -10.15 21.45
CA ASN A 385 15.97 -8.82 21.40
C ASN A 385 17.51 -8.87 21.43
N GLU A 386 18.10 -9.71 22.31
CA GLU A 386 19.56 -9.91 22.38
C GLU A 386 20.14 -10.44 21.06
N GLN A 387 19.43 -11.35 20.39
CA GLN A 387 19.82 -11.82 19.05
C GLN A 387 19.73 -10.73 17.97
N ALA A 388 18.79 -9.82 18.11
CA ALA A 388 18.66 -8.67 17.20
C ALA A 388 19.78 -7.62 17.42
N GLU A 389 20.26 -7.48 18.65
CA GLU A 389 21.36 -6.60 19.02
C GLU A 389 22.73 -7.11 18.52
N ASN A 390 22.94 -8.44 18.53
CA ASN A 390 24.19 -9.08 18.13
C ASN A 390 24.01 -10.13 17.01
N PRO A 391 23.75 -9.71 15.78
CA PRO A 391 23.53 -10.63 14.65
C PRO A 391 24.78 -11.43 14.25
N ALA A 392 25.95 -11.14 14.80
CA ALA A 392 27.23 -11.81 14.50
C ALA A 392 27.50 -13.08 15.36
N GLU A 393 26.68 -13.36 16.38
CA GLU A 393 26.84 -14.53 17.25
C GLU A 393 25.86 -15.69 16.90
N ILE A 394 25.38 -15.76 15.69
CA ILE A 394 24.73 -16.97 15.19
C ILE A 394 25.88 -17.98 14.92
N GLU A 395 26.36 -18.62 15.96
CA GLU A 395 27.15 -19.84 15.82
C GLU A 395 26.28 -20.86 15.08
N ASP A 396 26.80 -21.29 13.92
CA ASP A 396 26.38 -22.53 13.26
C ASP A 396 26.38 -23.65 14.30
N ASN A 397 25.24 -23.94 14.89
CA ASN A 397 25.05 -25.15 15.67
C ASN A 397 24.48 -26.26 14.76
N PRO A 398 25.33 -27.16 14.22
CA PRO A 398 24.91 -28.16 13.23
C PRO A 398 24.25 -29.40 13.89
N SER A 399 23.69 -29.29 15.08
CA SER A 399 23.20 -30.44 15.85
C SER A 399 21.68 -30.50 16.03
N ALA A 400 20.92 -30.20 14.97
CA ALA A 400 19.49 -30.57 14.91
C ALA A 400 19.03 -30.84 13.46
N VAL A 401 19.80 -31.64 12.74
CA VAL A 401 19.31 -32.29 11.53
C VAL A 401 19.15 -33.75 11.86
N ASP A 402 17.93 -34.21 12.04
CA ASP A 402 17.57 -35.62 12.12
C ASP A 402 18.21 -36.40 10.99
N GLU A 403 19.09 -37.32 11.32
CA GLU A 403 19.67 -38.32 10.42
C GLU A 403 18.60 -39.32 9.97
N ASN A 404 17.62 -38.93 9.17
CA ASN A 404 16.73 -39.85 8.47
C ASN A 404 16.13 -39.24 7.21
N ILE A 405 16.99 -38.72 6.32
CA ILE A 405 16.63 -38.61 4.91
C ILE A 405 17.58 -39.51 4.15
N GLU A 406 17.07 -40.72 3.84
CA GLU A 406 17.74 -41.64 2.92
C GLU A 406 18.09 -40.97 1.62
N ASN A 407 19.34 -41.12 1.20
CA ASN A 407 19.91 -40.65 -0.08
C ASN A 407 19.10 -41.20 -1.24
N GLU A 408 18.11 -40.51 -1.74
CA GLU A 408 17.65 -40.68 -3.09
C GLU A 408 18.54 -39.85 -4.01
N THR A 409 19.38 -40.58 -4.73
CA THR A 409 20.31 -40.05 -5.73
C THR A 409 19.54 -39.42 -6.90
N LEU A 410 19.80 -38.14 -7.15
CA LEU A 410 19.33 -37.32 -8.28
C LEU A 410 19.91 -37.81 -9.63
N SER A 411 19.84 -39.12 -9.96
CA SER A 411 20.40 -39.66 -11.22
C SER A 411 19.38 -39.94 -12.32
N ASP A 412 18.06 -39.80 -12.08
CA ASP A 412 17.06 -40.26 -13.05
C ASP A 412 16.12 -39.20 -13.64
N TYR A 413 16.53 -37.92 -13.62
CA TYR A 413 15.76 -36.90 -14.34
C TYR A 413 16.35 -36.59 -15.71
N THR A 414 15.90 -37.30 -16.75
CA THR A 414 16.13 -36.95 -18.17
C THR A 414 14.99 -36.05 -18.64
N PRO A 415 15.25 -34.79 -19.04
CA PRO A 415 14.20 -33.92 -19.58
C PRO A 415 13.79 -34.38 -20.99
N SER A 416 12.53 -34.71 -21.17
CA SER A 416 11.93 -35.17 -22.44
C SER A 416 11.52 -34.02 -23.37
N ASN A 417 12.31 -32.95 -23.50
CA ASN A 417 12.04 -31.90 -24.51
C ASN A 417 13.35 -31.36 -25.12
N PRO A 418 13.68 -31.71 -26.38
CA PRO A 418 14.94 -31.31 -27.01
C PRO A 418 14.99 -29.86 -27.53
N ASN A 419 14.01 -29.00 -27.26
CA ASN A 419 13.92 -27.65 -27.82
C ASN A 419 14.33 -26.51 -26.88
N PHE A 420 14.93 -26.80 -25.72
CA PHE A 420 15.32 -25.75 -24.76
C PHE A 420 16.78 -25.28 -24.81
N SER A 421 17.54 -25.64 -25.84
CA SER A 421 18.97 -25.36 -25.95
C SER A 421 19.37 -24.41 -27.07
N LYS A 422 18.64 -23.36 -27.36
CA LYS A 422 19.14 -22.29 -28.26
C LYS A 422 18.49 -20.96 -27.85
N ASN A 423 19.15 -20.21 -27.01
CA ASN A 423 19.13 -18.71 -26.95
C ASN A 423 19.71 -18.20 -25.63
N PHE A 424 20.97 -18.52 -25.35
CA PHE A 424 21.76 -17.72 -24.41
C PHE A 424 22.69 -16.81 -25.23
N VAL A 425 22.34 -15.52 -25.30
CA VAL A 425 23.25 -14.49 -25.79
C VAL A 425 24.17 -14.10 -24.67
N THR A 426 25.43 -14.43 -24.75
CA THR A 426 26.48 -14.04 -23.84
C THR A 426 26.89 -12.59 -24.14
N TYR A 427 26.60 -11.65 -23.27
CA TYR A 427 27.29 -10.34 -23.31
C TYR A 427 28.62 -10.47 -22.56
N LYS A 428 29.72 -10.28 -23.27
CA LYS A 428 31.02 -9.99 -22.68
C LYS A 428 31.04 -8.54 -22.26
N LEU A 429 31.52 -8.28 -21.04
CA LEU A 429 31.88 -6.98 -20.48
C LEU A 429 32.98 -6.31 -21.30
#